data_18cc681607d257448799a2206d03f696
#
_entry.id   18cc681607d257448799a2206d03f696
#
_cell.length_a   1.000
_cell.length_b   1.000
_cell.length_c   1.000
_cell.angle_alpha   90.00
_cell.angle_beta   90.00
_cell.angle_gamma   90.00
#
_symmetry.space_group_name_H-M   'P 1'
#
loop_
_entity.id
_entity.type
_entity.pdbx_description
1 polymer ?
#
loop_
_entity_poly.entity_id
_entity_poly.type
_entity_poly.pdbx_seq_one_letter_code
_entity_poly.pdbx_strand_id
1 'polypeptide(L)'
;MPPSKRLQMKNLSAVFYFLIIVVCGTTQVRSADDAPAPVRMGSGAMTFDTVPGWGLRPDGNSALGSTHGGVAVDEAGNIYTSANAGVFVFSPEGTVVQSYLGGDYTSLHDIEIRKEGDQEFVYGARNQAAEGIKFNAHSGEVVLKLPLPEEAGLGQVKFSPTAITVAPNGDIYLSNGYATNHIFKFDKNGKYVMHFGKKGNGMEEFNTAHGMTLDTRYEPARLLICDRNHQPKGRLLHYSLEGDFIGEVVTGLGMPTSVSVQGDYVSVPDLHGRLVVLNKSNTIVAVLGHNPDPAKGRSFNVPQDQWIEGVFSGTHGSCWDADGNLYVQDWNVAGRIMKLKRVR
;
A
#
# COMPACT_ATOMS: atom_id res chain seq x y z
N MET A 1 79.58 44.08 0.24
CA MET A 1 78.67 42.91 0.04
C MET A 1 79.13 41.80 0.98
N PRO A 2 78.39 41.38 2.03
CA PRO A 2 78.72 40.28 2.88
C PRO A 2 77.90 39.05 2.46
N PRO A 3 78.39 37.85 2.77
CA PRO A 3 77.88 36.59 2.21
C PRO A 3 76.67 36.01 2.97
N SER A 4 75.83 35.31 2.22
CA SER A 4 74.63 34.62 2.65
C SER A 4 74.89 33.44 3.57
N LYS A 5 74.23 33.39 4.71
CA LYS A 5 74.20 32.21 5.61
C LYS A 5 73.19 31.20 5.11
N ARG A 6 73.60 30.01 4.76
CA ARG A 6 72.77 28.81 4.56
C ARG A 6 72.24 28.30 5.89
N LEU A 7 70.95 28.24 6.01
CA LEU A 7 70.25 27.56 7.12
C LEU A 7 70.10 26.06 6.76
N GLN A 8 70.66 25.20 7.58
CA GLN A 8 70.41 23.74 7.49
C GLN A 8 69.10 23.42 8.17
N MET A 9 68.16 22.86 7.40
CA MET A 9 66.93 22.26 7.94
C MET A 9 67.25 20.84 8.39
N LYS A 10 67.05 20.57 9.69
CA LYS A 10 67.06 19.20 10.26
C LYS A 10 65.69 18.58 10.00
N ASN A 11 65.71 17.45 9.29
CA ASN A 11 64.53 16.61 9.11
C ASN A 11 64.14 15.95 10.45
N LEU A 12 62.97 16.33 10.98
CA LEU A 12 62.32 15.60 12.06
C LEU A 12 61.25 14.68 11.40
N SER A 13 61.53 13.39 11.32
CA SER A 13 60.55 12.39 10.91
C SER A 13 59.62 12.11 12.10
N ALA A 14 58.42 12.65 12.09
CA ALA A 14 57.35 12.28 13.02
C ALA A 14 56.67 11.02 12.51
N VAL A 15 56.83 9.91 13.21
CA VAL A 15 56.09 8.68 12.97
C VAL A 15 54.74 8.80 13.65
N PHE A 16 53.67 8.98 12.84
CA PHE A 16 52.29 8.91 13.31
C PHE A 16 51.85 7.44 13.38
N TYR A 17 51.68 6.92 14.59
CA TYR A 17 50.96 5.66 14.81
C TYR A 17 49.46 5.92 14.67
N PHE A 18 48.83 5.44 13.57
CA PHE A 18 47.38 5.37 13.47
C PHE A 18 46.89 4.20 14.32
N LEU A 19 46.24 4.52 15.42
CA LEU A 19 45.51 3.54 16.23
C LEU A 19 44.18 3.25 15.50
N ILE A 20 44.06 2.13 14.77
CA ILE A 20 42.81 1.66 14.21
C ILE A 20 42.00 1.07 15.37
N ILE A 21 41.04 1.83 15.88
CA ILE A 21 40.00 1.31 16.77
C ILE A 21 38.99 0.56 15.91
N VAL A 22 39.10 -0.76 15.86
CA VAL A 22 38.06 -1.63 15.33
C VAL A 22 36.90 -1.63 16.32
N VAL A 23 35.89 -0.80 16.08
CA VAL A 23 34.62 -0.88 16.80
C VAL A 23 33.94 -2.14 16.29
N CYS A 24 34.09 -3.24 16.98
CA CYS A 24 33.31 -4.45 16.75
C CYS A 24 31.90 -4.18 17.25
N GLY A 25 31.03 -3.67 16.33
CA GLY A 25 29.61 -3.55 16.59
C GLY A 25 29.05 -4.96 16.76
N THR A 26 28.74 -5.37 17.97
CA THR A 26 27.94 -6.57 18.22
C THR A 26 26.53 -6.28 17.74
N THR A 27 26.19 -6.74 16.54
CA THR A 27 24.80 -6.89 16.14
C THR A 27 24.15 -7.88 17.12
N GLN A 28 23.38 -7.37 18.06
CA GLN A 28 22.52 -8.23 18.89
C GLN A 28 21.49 -8.85 17.94
N VAL A 29 21.65 -10.12 17.64
CA VAL A 29 20.59 -10.93 17.06
C VAL A 29 19.49 -11.02 18.11
N ARG A 30 18.34 -10.42 17.85
CA ARG A 30 17.16 -10.55 18.72
C ARG A 30 16.82 -12.03 18.83
N SER A 31 16.75 -12.56 20.05
CA SER A 31 16.32 -13.93 20.26
C SER A 31 14.82 -14.04 19.94
N ALA A 32 14.35 -15.24 19.57
CA ALA A 32 12.93 -15.49 19.37
C ALA A 32 12.09 -15.19 20.64
N ASP A 33 12.73 -15.20 21.81
CA ASP A 33 12.11 -14.90 23.10
C ASP A 33 11.91 -13.39 23.35
N ASP A 34 12.48 -12.51 22.50
CA ASP A 34 12.33 -11.04 22.59
C ASP A 34 11.20 -10.48 21.70
N ALA A 35 10.48 -11.33 20.95
CA ALA A 35 9.34 -10.89 20.15
C ALA A 35 8.17 -10.52 21.08
N PRO A 36 7.43 -9.40 20.83
CA PRO A 36 6.25 -9.08 21.60
C PRO A 36 5.21 -10.21 21.48
N ALA A 37 4.40 -10.38 22.53
CA ALA A 37 3.30 -11.35 22.48
C ALA A 37 2.26 -10.93 21.42
N PRO A 38 1.58 -11.89 20.76
CA PRO A 38 0.47 -11.58 19.86
C PRO A 38 -0.62 -10.77 20.55
N VAL A 39 -1.16 -9.78 19.85
CA VAL A 39 -2.26 -8.95 20.35
C VAL A 39 -3.55 -9.37 19.68
N ARG A 40 -4.55 -9.73 20.49
CA ARG A 40 -5.89 -10.06 20.01
C ARG A 40 -6.72 -8.81 19.81
N MET A 41 -7.42 -8.74 18.66
CA MET A 41 -8.27 -7.61 18.30
C MET A 41 -9.50 -8.05 17.51
N GLY A 42 -10.51 -7.18 17.45
CA GLY A 42 -11.77 -7.46 16.77
C GLY A 42 -12.77 -8.20 17.66
N SER A 43 -13.79 -8.77 17.04
CA SER A 43 -14.87 -9.50 17.74
C SER A 43 -15.58 -10.49 16.84
N GLY A 44 -16.19 -11.52 17.44
CA GLY A 44 -16.95 -12.52 16.73
C GLY A 44 -16.15 -13.18 15.59
N ALA A 45 -16.77 -13.30 14.42
CA ALA A 45 -16.13 -13.88 13.24
C ALA A 45 -14.95 -13.05 12.70
N MET A 46 -14.82 -11.78 13.12
CA MET A 46 -13.73 -10.87 12.74
C MET A 46 -12.77 -10.64 13.92
N THR A 47 -12.38 -11.73 14.57
CA THR A 47 -11.33 -11.74 15.60
C THR A 47 -10.01 -12.17 14.98
N PHE A 48 -8.93 -11.45 15.32
CA PHE A 48 -7.59 -11.68 14.79
C PHE A 48 -6.54 -11.60 15.89
N ASP A 49 -5.45 -12.35 15.71
CA ASP A 49 -4.22 -12.20 16.47
C ASP A 49 -3.15 -11.62 15.55
N THR A 50 -2.35 -10.66 16.04
CA THR A 50 -1.18 -10.22 15.29
C THR A 50 -0.15 -11.35 15.19
N VAL A 51 0.70 -11.29 14.16
CA VAL A 51 1.86 -12.17 14.00
C VAL A 51 3.11 -11.31 14.19
N PRO A 52 3.63 -11.20 15.42
CA PRO A 52 4.74 -10.32 15.73
C PRO A 52 5.98 -10.64 14.89
N GLY A 53 6.64 -9.60 14.39
CA GLY A 53 7.83 -9.75 13.56
C GLY A 53 7.59 -10.16 12.12
N TRP A 54 6.35 -10.45 11.71
CA TRP A 54 6.05 -10.75 10.32
C TRP A 54 6.45 -9.60 9.38
N GLY A 55 7.18 -9.90 8.31
CA GLY A 55 7.67 -8.90 7.35
C GLY A 55 8.92 -8.15 7.78
N LEU A 56 9.49 -8.46 8.95
CA LEU A 56 10.78 -7.93 9.38
C LEU A 56 11.92 -8.87 8.97
N ARG A 57 13.10 -8.29 8.78
CA ARG A 57 14.34 -9.05 8.59
C ARG A 57 14.77 -9.72 9.89
N PRO A 58 15.70 -10.69 9.85
CA PRO A 58 16.23 -11.34 11.07
C PRO A 58 16.87 -10.38 12.07
N ASP A 59 17.34 -9.20 11.61
CA ASP A 59 17.87 -8.14 12.48
C ASP A 59 16.77 -7.29 13.14
N GLY A 60 15.50 -7.64 12.90
CA GLY A 60 14.31 -6.95 13.41
C GLY A 60 13.95 -5.67 12.67
N ASN A 61 14.69 -5.29 11.62
CA ASN A 61 14.40 -4.09 10.84
C ASN A 61 13.45 -4.39 9.67
N SER A 62 12.65 -3.39 9.26
CA SER A 62 11.85 -3.49 8.04
C SER A 62 12.74 -3.67 6.80
N ALA A 63 12.27 -4.49 5.86
CA ALA A 63 12.90 -4.63 4.56
C ALA A 63 12.47 -3.54 3.55
N LEU A 64 11.36 -2.83 3.84
CA LEU A 64 10.62 -2.06 2.82
C LEU A 64 11.19 -0.65 2.59
N GLY A 65 11.76 -0.01 3.63
CA GLY A 65 11.95 1.44 3.59
C GLY A 65 10.58 2.16 3.56
N SER A 66 10.52 3.38 3.06
CA SER A 66 9.27 4.16 3.07
C SER A 66 8.16 3.50 2.24
N THR A 67 6.99 3.37 2.85
CA THR A 67 5.78 2.78 2.24
C THR A 67 4.67 3.81 2.07
N HIS A 68 3.96 3.73 0.96
CA HIS A 68 2.75 4.48 0.63
C HIS A 68 2.07 3.78 -0.56
N GLY A 69 1.57 2.57 -0.36
CA GLY A 69 1.14 1.75 -1.48
C GLY A 69 0.08 0.71 -1.13
N GLY A 70 -0.14 -0.18 -2.06
CA GLY A 70 -1.08 -1.27 -1.99
C GLY A 70 -0.47 -2.57 -1.47
N VAL A 71 -1.35 -3.52 -1.18
CA VAL A 71 -1.02 -4.90 -0.79
C VAL A 71 -1.91 -5.85 -1.59
N ALA A 72 -1.34 -6.91 -2.14
CA ALA A 72 -2.05 -7.95 -2.87
C ALA A 72 -1.48 -9.33 -2.56
N VAL A 73 -2.25 -10.40 -2.83
CA VAL A 73 -1.85 -11.79 -2.59
C VAL A 73 -2.00 -12.58 -3.89
N ASP A 74 -0.99 -13.40 -4.23
CA ASP A 74 -1.05 -14.34 -5.35
C ASP A 74 -1.73 -15.67 -4.96
N GLU A 75 -1.96 -16.57 -5.93
CA GLU A 75 -2.55 -17.87 -5.66
C GLU A 75 -1.70 -18.79 -4.77
N ALA A 76 -0.38 -18.58 -4.76
CA ALA A 76 0.55 -19.33 -3.91
C ALA A 76 0.56 -18.81 -2.47
N GLY A 77 -0.14 -17.69 -2.20
CA GLY A 77 -0.21 -17.04 -0.89
C GLY A 77 0.97 -16.08 -0.62
N ASN A 78 1.77 -15.73 -1.63
CA ASN A 78 2.79 -14.71 -1.45
C ASN A 78 2.16 -13.31 -1.43
N ILE A 79 2.72 -12.45 -0.60
CA ILE A 79 2.18 -11.11 -0.33
C ILE A 79 3.05 -10.08 -1.05
N TYR A 80 2.45 -9.42 -2.02
CA TYR A 80 3.04 -8.30 -2.75
C TYR A 80 2.69 -6.99 -2.04
N THR A 81 3.67 -6.15 -1.83
CA THR A 81 3.45 -4.81 -1.26
C THR A 81 4.35 -3.78 -1.93
N SER A 82 3.77 -2.64 -2.26
CA SER A 82 4.50 -1.56 -2.90
C SER A 82 5.10 -0.59 -1.87
N ALA A 83 6.33 -0.18 -2.13
CA ALA A 83 7.09 0.78 -1.36
C ALA A 83 7.75 1.80 -2.30
N ASN A 84 8.38 2.83 -1.77
CA ASN A 84 9.05 3.84 -2.61
C ASN A 84 10.14 3.23 -3.50
N ALA A 85 10.83 2.19 -3.03
CA ALA A 85 11.89 1.51 -3.79
C ALA A 85 11.36 0.60 -4.90
N GLY A 86 10.11 0.13 -4.81
CA GLY A 86 9.51 -0.82 -5.73
C GLY A 86 8.51 -1.75 -5.06
N VAL A 87 8.34 -2.95 -5.59
CA VAL A 87 7.45 -3.99 -5.07
C VAL A 87 8.27 -5.07 -4.39
N PHE A 88 7.88 -5.43 -3.17
CA PHE A 88 8.45 -6.54 -2.41
C PHE A 88 7.44 -7.68 -2.34
N VAL A 89 7.93 -8.90 -2.45
CA VAL A 89 7.14 -10.13 -2.36
C VAL A 89 7.59 -10.91 -1.14
N PHE A 90 6.67 -11.12 -0.22
CA PHE A 90 6.90 -11.91 0.98
C PHE A 90 6.28 -13.31 0.84
N SER A 91 6.93 -14.32 1.37
CA SER A 91 6.29 -15.61 1.60
C SER A 91 5.17 -15.48 2.65
N PRO A 92 4.26 -16.47 2.77
CA PRO A 92 3.25 -16.50 3.83
C PRO A 92 3.84 -16.39 5.25
N GLU A 93 5.11 -16.79 5.44
CA GLU A 93 5.85 -16.72 6.72
C GLU A 93 6.45 -15.32 6.98
N GLY A 94 6.45 -14.42 5.98
CA GLY A 94 6.93 -13.04 6.13
C GLY A 94 8.39 -12.81 5.73
N THR A 95 8.98 -13.73 4.96
CA THR A 95 10.33 -13.55 4.40
C THR A 95 10.24 -12.97 3.00
N VAL A 96 11.06 -11.97 2.67
CA VAL A 96 11.17 -11.44 1.31
C VAL A 96 11.76 -12.54 0.40
N VAL A 97 10.98 -12.98 -0.58
CA VAL A 97 11.37 -14.02 -1.55
C VAL A 97 11.67 -13.45 -2.93
N GLN A 98 11.15 -12.27 -3.25
CA GLN A 98 11.34 -11.57 -4.51
C GLN A 98 11.23 -10.06 -4.29
N SER A 99 11.82 -9.27 -5.18
CA SER A 99 11.59 -7.82 -5.24
C SER A 99 11.78 -7.29 -6.66
N TYR A 100 10.96 -6.32 -7.04
CA TYR A 100 11.04 -5.57 -8.29
C TYR A 100 11.36 -4.13 -7.93
N LEU A 101 12.59 -3.67 -8.20
CA LEU A 101 13.10 -2.40 -7.69
C LEU A 101 13.40 -1.41 -8.81
N GLY A 102 13.17 -0.13 -8.52
CA GLY A 102 13.47 0.97 -9.45
C GLY A 102 12.54 1.01 -10.67
N GLY A 103 12.82 1.92 -11.60
CA GLY A 103 12.16 2.02 -12.91
C GLY A 103 10.62 2.00 -12.84
N ASP A 104 10.03 1.04 -13.54
CA ASP A 104 8.57 0.91 -13.65
C ASP A 104 7.88 0.44 -12.35
N TYR A 105 8.62 -0.08 -11.38
CA TYR A 105 8.06 -0.61 -10.14
C TYR A 105 7.98 0.42 -9.01
N THR A 106 8.42 1.66 -9.23
CA THR A 106 8.30 2.75 -8.26
C THR A 106 6.99 3.52 -8.39
N SER A 107 6.63 4.27 -7.35
CA SER A 107 5.41 5.11 -7.31
C SER A 107 4.09 4.34 -7.43
N LEU A 108 4.10 3.04 -7.18
CA LEU A 108 2.88 2.22 -7.16
C LEU A 108 2.09 2.56 -5.89
N HIS A 109 1.09 3.38 -6.07
CA HIS A 109 0.20 3.84 -4.99
C HIS A 109 -0.84 2.78 -4.61
N ASP A 110 -1.22 1.93 -5.57
CA ASP A 110 -2.09 0.79 -5.37
C ASP A 110 -1.67 -0.35 -6.29
N ILE A 111 -1.92 -1.59 -5.86
CA ILE A 111 -1.68 -2.80 -6.65
C ILE A 111 -2.79 -3.81 -6.45
N GLU A 112 -3.11 -4.54 -7.51
CA GLU A 112 -4.02 -5.69 -7.53
C GLU A 112 -3.40 -6.83 -8.33
N ILE A 113 -3.62 -8.09 -7.92
CA ILE A 113 -3.19 -9.26 -8.68
C ILE A 113 -4.41 -9.94 -9.29
N ARG A 114 -4.28 -10.31 -10.58
CA ARG A 114 -5.27 -11.09 -11.30
C ARG A 114 -4.63 -12.22 -12.07
N LYS A 115 -5.29 -13.37 -12.03
CA LYS A 115 -4.98 -14.52 -12.86
C LYS A 115 -5.63 -14.38 -14.23
N GLU A 116 -4.85 -14.59 -15.28
CA GLU A 116 -5.29 -14.59 -16.67
C GLU A 116 -4.70 -15.83 -17.37
N GLY A 117 -5.56 -16.81 -17.65
CA GLY A 117 -5.09 -18.13 -18.08
C GLY A 117 -4.24 -18.79 -16.98
N ASP A 118 -3.04 -19.19 -17.32
CA ASP A 118 -2.09 -19.84 -16.40
C ASP A 118 -1.09 -18.84 -15.76
N GLN A 119 -1.26 -17.54 -15.99
CA GLN A 119 -0.34 -16.51 -15.50
C GLN A 119 -1.05 -15.56 -14.53
N GLU A 120 -0.27 -15.02 -13.60
CA GLU A 120 -0.71 -13.95 -12.72
C GLU A 120 -0.04 -12.63 -13.09
N PHE A 121 -0.80 -11.57 -13.03
CA PHE A 121 -0.35 -10.23 -13.34
C PHE A 121 -0.64 -9.28 -12.19
N VAL A 122 0.34 -8.43 -11.89
CA VAL A 122 0.17 -7.28 -11.01
C VAL A 122 -0.28 -6.10 -11.87
N TYR A 123 -1.40 -5.51 -11.49
CA TYR A 123 -1.86 -4.23 -11.99
C TYR A 123 -1.50 -3.17 -10.96
N GLY A 124 -1.03 -2.00 -11.40
CA GLY A 124 -0.59 -0.96 -10.49
C GLY A 124 -0.96 0.45 -10.93
N ALA A 125 -1.35 1.29 -9.97
CA ALA A 125 -1.58 2.71 -10.17
C ALA A 125 -0.32 3.50 -9.78
N ARG A 126 0.38 4.10 -10.76
CA ARG A 126 1.63 4.86 -10.57
C ARG A 126 1.34 6.36 -10.50
N ASN A 127 1.14 6.88 -9.32
CA ASN A 127 0.68 8.25 -9.13
C ASN A 127 1.68 9.34 -9.56
N GLN A 128 2.98 9.13 -9.37
CA GLN A 128 4.02 10.09 -9.77
C GLN A 128 4.46 9.91 -11.22
N ALA A 129 4.37 8.69 -11.75
CA ALA A 129 4.67 8.39 -13.15
C ALA A 129 3.49 8.72 -14.09
N ALA A 130 2.32 9.06 -13.54
CA ALA A 130 1.12 9.44 -14.28
C ALA A 130 0.63 8.34 -15.24
N GLU A 131 0.58 7.09 -14.78
CA GLU A 131 0.12 5.95 -15.57
C GLU A 131 -0.40 4.81 -14.70
N GLY A 132 -1.20 3.92 -15.27
CA GLY A 132 -1.36 2.56 -14.77
C GLY A 132 -0.37 1.63 -15.45
N ILE A 133 -0.02 0.51 -14.81
CA ILE A 133 0.81 -0.53 -15.42
C ILE A 133 0.24 -1.92 -15.15
N LYS A 134 0.63 -2.88 -16.02
CA LYS A 134 0.44 -4.30 -15.82
C LYS A 134 1.77 -4.99 -16.04
N PHE A 135 2.20 -5.84 -15.12
CA PHE A 135 3.39 -6.66 -15.27
C PHE A 135 3.15 -8.08 -14.78
N ASN A 136 3.89 -9.04 -15.34
CA ASN A 136 3.81 -10.43 -14.92
C ASN A 136 4.32 -10.58 -13.48
N ALA A 137 3.52 -11.20 -12.61
CA ALA A 137 3.80 -11.31 -11.17
C ALA A 137 5.08 -12.10 -10.85
N HIS A 138 5.50 -13.01 -11.74
CA HIS A 138 6.65 -13.89 -11.50
C HIS A 138 7.92 -13.43 -12.23
N SER A 139 7.80 -12.97 -13.50
CA SER A 139 8.96 -12.51 -14.27
C SER A 139 9.27 -11.02 -14.06
N GLY A 140 8.28 -10.22 -13.65
CA GLY A 140 8.37 -8.77 -13.59
C GLY A 140 8.21 -8.09 -14.95
N GLU A 141 8.03 -8.81 -16.05
CA GLU A 141 7.89 -8.21 -17.38
C GLU A 141 6.69 -7.26 -17.44
N VAL A 142 6.94 -5.98 -17.76
CA VAL A 142 5.88 -4.98 -17.96
C VAL A 142 5.26 -5.20 -19.34
N VAL A 143 3.99 -5.53 -19.37
CA VAL A 143 3.25 -5.89 -20.60
C VAL A 143 2.26 -4.83 -21.05
N LEU A 144 1.89 -3.88 -20.18
CA LEU A 144 0.95 -2.82 -20.51
C LEU A 144 1.24 -1.55 -19.69
N LYS A 145 1.09 -0.38 -20.33
CA LYS A 145 1.07 0.94 -19.70
C LYS A 145 -0.18 1.69 -20.10
N LEU A 146 -0.80 2.37 -19.13
CA LEU A 146 -2.07 3.09 -19.28
C LEU A 146 -1.84 4.57 -18.92
N PRO A 147 -1.35 5.40 -19.83
CA PRO A 147 -1.26 6.84 -19.65
C PRO A 147 -2.65 7.49 -19.69
N LEU A 148 -2.72 8.81 -19.39
CA LEU A 148 -3.94 9.57 -19.63
C LEU A 148 -4.36 9.44 -21.10
N PRO A 149 -5.55 8.91 -21.39
CA PRO A 149 -5.98 8.73 -22.77
C PRO A 149 -6.38 10.09 -23.40
N GLU A 150 -5.82 10.40 -24.57
CA GLU A 150 -6.17 11.61 -25.32
C GLU A 150 -7.63 11.64 -25.73
N GLU A 151 -8.19 10.45 -26.04
CA GLU A 151 -9.59 10.24 -26.42
C GLU A 151 -10.58 10.62 -25.31
N ALA A 152 -10.14 10.74 -24.05
CA ALA A 152 -10.99 11.22 -22.98
C ALA A 152 -11.39 12.70 -23.14
N GLY A 153 -10.70 13.45 -23.98
CA GLY A 153 -11.05 14.84 -24.29
C GLY A 153 -10.86 15.83 -23.12
N LEU A 154 -10.13 15.44 -22.09
CA LEU A 154 -9.93 16.26 -20.88
C LEU A 154 -8.82 17.32 -21.04
N GLY A 155 -8.13 17.32 -22.18
CA GLY A 155 -7.00 18.21 -22.44
C GLY A 155 -5.80 17.94 -21.52
N GLN A 156 -5.02 18.97 -21.24
CA GLN A 156 -3.83 18.88 -20.37
C GLN A 156 -4.24 18.94 -18.90
N VAL A 157 -4.76 17.84 -18.35
CA VAL A 157 -5.03 17.73 -16.92
C VAL A 157 -3.94 16.92 -16.23
N LYS A 158 -3.76 17.16 -14.94
CA LYS A 158 -2.88 16.31 -14.13
C LYS A 158 -3.43 14.88 -14.11
N PHE A 159 -2.56 13.90 -14.35
CA PHE A 159 -2.87 12.49 -14.17
C PHE A 159 -2.04 11.95 -13.00
N SER A 160 -2.72 11.54 -11.93
CA SER A 160 -2.09 11.05 -10.71
C SER A 160 -2.97 9.94 -10.12
N PRO A 161 -2.87 8.73 -10.73
CA PRO A 161 -3.70 7.59 -10.37
C PRO A 161 -3.50 7.16 -8.93
N THR A 162 -4.61 6.78 -8.27
CA THR A 162 -4.61 6.39 -6.86
C THR A 162 -5.01 4.93 -6.65
N ALA A 163 -5.82 4.36 -7.52
CA ALA A 163 -6.26 2.97 -7.41
C ALA A 163 -6.49 2.35 -8.79
N ILE A 164 -6.38 1.02 -8.84
CA ILE A 164 -6.62 0.22 -10.03
C ILE A 164 -7.39 -1.05 -9.63
N THR A 165 -8.34 -1.47 -10.45
CA THR A 165 -9.01 -2.77 -10.30
C THR A 165 -9.42 -3.33 -11.66
N VAL A 166 -9.63 -4.65 -11.72
CA VAL A 166 -9.90 -5.37 -12.97
C VAL A 166 -11.17 -6.18 -12.84
N ALA A 167 -12.10 -5.98 -13.77
CA ALA A 167 -13.34 -6.74 -13.86
C ALA A 167 -13.12 -8.16 -14.43
N PRO A 168 -14.08 -9.10 -14.25
CA PRO A 168 -13.94 -10.47 -14.74
C PRO A 168 -13.77 -10.62 -16.25
N ASN A 169 -14.27 -9.65 -17.03
CA ASN A 169 -14.10 -9.60 -18.49
C ASN A 169 -12.74 -9.04 -18.93
N GLY A 170 -11.91 -8.62 -17.95
CA GLY A 170 -10.59 -8.02 -18.16
C GLY A 170 -10.59 -6.49 -18.30
N ASP A 171 -11.76 -5.82 -18.25
CA ASP A 171 -11.80 -4.35 -18.25
C ASP A 171 -11.07 -3.80 -17.02
N ILE A 172 -10.26 -2.75 -17.23
CA ILE A 172 -9.40 -2.15 -16.23
C ILE A 172 -9.97 -0.81 -15.82
N TYR A 173 -10.11 -0.57 -14.53
CA TYR A 173 -10.56 0.71 -13.97
C TYR A 173 -9.40 1.37 -13.24
N LEU A 174 -9.11 2.63 -13.57
CA LEU A 174 -8.00 3.42 -13.02
C LEU A 174 -8.54 4.74 -12.49
N SER A 175 -8.42 4.96 -11.19
CA SER A 175 -8.88 6.17 -10.52
C SER A 175 -7.84 7.28 -10.57
N ASN A 176 -8.19 8.48 -11.07
CA ASN A 176 -7.36 9.69 -11.04
C ASN A 176 -7.64 10.54 -9.78
N GLY A 177 -7.61 9.92 -8.60
CA GLY A 177 -8.11 10.50 -7.36
C GLY A 177 -7.28 11.69 -6.83
N TYR A 178 -5.98 11.77 -7.14
CA TYR A 178 -5.15 12.91 -6.75
C TYR A 178 -5.21 14.09 -7.74
N ALA A 179 -6.14 14.03 -8.70
CA ALA A 179 -6.30 15.10 -9.67
C ALA A 179 -7.78 15.38 -9.99
N THR A 180 -8.30 14.79 -11.09
CA THR A 180 -9.63 15.10 -11.61
C THR A 180 -10.76 14.33 -10.93
N ASN A 181 -10.44 13.28 -10.19
CA ASN A 181 -11.40 12.34 -9.59
C ASN A 181 -12.27 11.56 -10.61
N HIS A 182 -11.83 11.47 -11.86
CA HIS A 182 -12.44 10.57 -12.82
C HIS A 182 -11.93 9.14 -12.59
N ILE A 183 -12.80 8.17 -12.83
CA ILE A 183 -12.48 6.76 -12.96
C ILE A 183 -12.44 6.46 -14.46
N PHE A 184 -11.28 6.06 -14.97
CA PHE A 184 -11.09 5.70 -16.37
C PHE A 184 -11.30 4.20 -16.54
N LYS A 185 -12.08 3.82 -17.54
CA LYS A 185 -12.28 2.43 -17.97
C LYS A 185 -11.50 2.19 -19.25
N PHE A 186 -10.69 1.14 -19.24
CA PHE A 186 -9.97 0.61 -20.40
C PHE A 186 -10.43 -0.83 -20.64
N ASP A 187 -10.37 -1.30 -21.88
CA ASP A 187 -10.53 -2.72 -22.17
C ASP A 187 -9.29 -3.51 -21.70
N LYS A 188 -9.35 -4.83 -21.78
CA LYS A 188 -8.26 -5.74 -21.39
C LYS A 188 -6.93 -5.51 -22.15
N ASN A 189 -6.96 -4.83 -23.30
CA ASN A 189 -5.79 -4.50 -24.11
C ASN A 189 -5.28 -3.08 -23.85
N GLY A 190 -5.89 -2.35 -22.90
CA GLY A 190 -5.54 -0.98 -22.56
C GLY A 190 -6.13 0.10 -23.46
N LYS A 191 -7.08 -0.24 -24.31
CA LYS A 191 -7.79 0.76 -25.12
C LYS A 191 -8.80 1.48 -24.24
N TYR A 192 -8.80 2.82 -24.27
CA TYR A 192 -9.77 3.63 -23.57
C TYR A 192 -11.19 3.33 -24.04
N VAL A 193 -12.11 3.22 -23.07
CA VAL A 193 -13.54 2.98 -23.31
C VAL A 193 -14.37 4.19 -22.91
N MET A 194 -14.22 4.63 -21.66
CA MET A 194 -14.98 5.75 -21.10
C MET A 194 -14.34 6.23 -19.79
N HIS A 195 -14.85 7.32 -19.26
CA HIS A 195 -14.62 7.71 -17.87
C HIS A 195 -15.92 8.23 -17.24
N PHE A 196 -15.97 8.19 -15.91
CA PHE A 196 -17.07 8.68 -15.10
C PHE A 196 -16.57 9.26 -13.78
N GLY A 197 -17.48 9.81 -12.98
CA GLY A 197 -17.14 10.52 -11.77
C GLY A 197 -16.60 11.92 -12.06
N LYS A 198 -16.50 12.73 -11.05
CA LYS A 198 -15.92 14.07 -11.10
C LYS A 198 -15.58 14.57 -9.71
N LYS A 199 -14.76 15.60 -9.64
CA LYS A 199 -14.40 16.25 -8.38
C LYS A 199 -15.59 17.03 -7.81
N GLY A 200 -15.86 16.81 -6.51
CA GLY A 200 -16.88 17.53 -5.77
C GLY A 200 -17.20 16.86 -4.44
N ASN A 201 -18.29 17.30 -3.82
CA ASN A 201 -18.77 16.78 -2.54
C ASN A 201 -20.26 16.40 -2.60
N GLY A 202 -20.82 16.34 -3.80
CA GLY A 202 -22.18 15.87 -4.05
C GLY A 202 -22.32 14.34 -3.92
N MET A 203 -23.53 13.83 -4.12
CA MET A 203 -23.84 12.42 -3.91
C MET A 203 -23.01 11.51 -4.85
N GLU A 204 -22.89 11.90 -6.12
CA GLU A 204 -22.20 11.16 -7.19
C GLU A 204 -20.80 11.72 -7.49
N GLU A 205 -20.27 12.57 -6.61
CA GLU A 205 -19.00 13.23 -6.80
C GLU A 205 -17.97 12.65 -5.82
N PHE A 206 -16.69 12.88 -6.10
CA PHE A 206 -15.60 12.44 -5.25
C PHE A 206 -14.75 13.62 -4.76
N ASN A 207 -14.46 13.62 -3.47
CA ASN A 207 -13.38 14.42 -2.91
C ASN A 207 -12.21 13.49 -2.57
N THR A 208 -11.47 13.11 -3.57
CA THR A 208 -10.41 12.09 -3.63
C THR A 208 -10.99 10.65 -3.73
N ALA A 209 -11.27 10.22 -4.95
CA ALA A 209 -11.52 8.82 -5.29
C ALA A 209 -10.21 8.02 -5.08
N HIS A 210 -9.97 7.53 -3.85
CA HIS A 210 -8.64 7.10 -3.41
C HIS A 210 -8.38 5.63 -3.64
N GLY A 211 -9.11 4.74 -2.99
CA GLY A 211 -9.03 3.29 -3.15
C GLY A 211 -10.23 2.76 -3.92
N MET A 212 -10.06 1.65 -4.61
CA MET A 212 -11.13 1.03 -5.40
C MET A 212 -10.89 -0.47 -5.52
N THR A 213 -11.97 -1.26 -5.49
CA THR A 213 -11.94 -2.70 -5.79
C THR A 213 -13.24 -3.13 -6.43
N LEU A 214 -13.22 -4.33 -7.02
CA LEU A 214 -14.42 -5.01 -7.48
C LEU A 214 -15.14 -5.65 -6.28
N ASP A 215 -16.36 -5.21 -6.00
CA ASP A 215 -17.20 -5.79 -4.95
C ASP A 215 -18.00 -6.98 -5.48
N THR A 216 -17.43 -8.15 -5.28
CA THR A 216 -17.99 -9.45 -5.67
C THR A 216 -19.03 -9.99 -4.70
N ARG A 217 -19.37 -9.28 -3.64
CA ARG A 217 -20.46 -9.62 -2.72
C ARG A 217 -21.84 -9.48 -3.36
N TYR A 218 -21.90 -8.80 -4.49
CA TYR A 218 -23.12 -8.52 -5.26
C TYR A 218 -23.05 -9.15 -6.64
N GLU A 219 -24.23 -9.46 -7.19
CA GLU A 219 -24.42 -9.92 -8.56
C GLU A 219 -25.46 -9.02 -9.24
N PRO A 220 -25.11 -8.28 -10.28
CA PRO A 220 -23.76 -8.16 -10.85
C PRO A 220 -22.77 -7.49 -9.88
N ALA A 221 -21.48 -7.78 -10.05
CA ALA A 221 -20.42 -7.15 -9.29
C ALA A 221 -20.38 -5.64 -9.52
N ARG A 222 -19.90 -4.90 -8.53
CA ARG A 222 -19.87 -3.42 -8.50
C ARG A 222 -18.47 -2.91 -8.23
N LEU A 223 -18.22 -1.68 -8.62
CA LEU A 223 -17.05 -0.95 -8.13
C LEU A 223 -17.34 -0.40 -6.74
N LEU A 224 -16.49 -0.72 -5.77
CA LEU A 224 -16.52 -0.14 -4.42
C LEU A 224 -15.37 0.87 -4.31
N ILE A 225 -15.70 2.14 -4.10
CA ILE A 225 -14.76 3.26 -4.24
C ILE A 225 -14.72 4.07 -2.94
N CYS A 226 -13.50 4.35 -2.44
CA CYS A 226 -13.26 5.24 -1.32
C CYS A 226 -13.35 6.70 -1.74
N ASP A 227 -14.34 7.43 -1.26
CA ASP A 227 -14.37 8.89 -1.31
C ASP A 227 -13.73 9.43 -0.03
N ARG A 228 -12.37 9.49 -0.05
CA ARG A 228 -11.53 9.63 1.14
C ARG A 228 -11.75 10.94 1.89
N ASN A 229 -11.81 12.05 1.16
CA ASN A 229 -11.87 13.40 1.74
C ASN A 229 -13.28 13.99 1.70
N HIS A 230 -14.32 13.18 1.49
CA HIS A 230 -15.70 13.64 1.55
C HIS A 230 -16.00 14.39 2.85
N GLN A 231 -16.81 15.44 2.79
CA GLN A 231 -17.19 16.21 3.96
C GLN A 231 -18.61 15.88 4.42
N PRO A 232 -18.84 15.74 5.73
CA PRO A 232 -17.91 16.00 6.83
C PRO A 232 -16.95 14.84 7.15
N LYS A 233 -17.13 13.66 6.57
CA LYS A 233 -16.30 12.46 6.81
C LYS A 233 -16.25 11.59 5.55
N GLY A 234 -15.17 10.83 5.40
CA GLY A 234 -15.01 9.87 4.31
C GLY A 234 -16.12 8.85 4.24
N ARG A 235 -16.34 8.32 3.04
CA ARG A 235 -17.43 7.37 2.72
C ARG A 235 -16.98 6.36 1.67
N LEU A 236 -17.77 5.31 1.46
CA LEU A 236 -17.65 4.39 0.35
C LEU A 236 -18.86 4.51 -0.56
N LEU A 237 -18.63 4.43 -1.86
CA LEU A 237 -19.66 4.51 -2.90
C LEU A 237 -19.63 3.26 -3.77
N HIS A 238 -20.83 2.82 -4.22
CA HIS A 238 -20.97 1.83 -5.28
C HIS A 238 -21.28 2.48 -6.62
N TYR A 239 -20.58 2.00 -7.64
CA TYR A 239 -20.87 2.27 -9.06
C TYR A 239 -21.01 0.96 -9.83
N SER A 240 -21.80 0.98 -10.92
CA SER A 240 -21.82 -0.11 -11.88
C SER A 240 -20.51 -0.18 -12.67
N LEU A 241 -20.30 -1.29 -13.39
CA LEU A 241 -19.17 -1.41 -14.31
C LEU A 241 -19.32 -0.52 -15.56
N GLU A 242 -20.49 0.04 -15.78
CA GLU A 242 -20.83 1.03 -16.83
C GLU A 242 -20.67 2.47 -16.34
N GLY A 243 -20.33 2.66 -15.03
CA GLY A 243 -20.10 3.98 -14.44
C GLY A 243 -21.34 4.66 -13.88
N ASP A 244 -22.44 3.95 -13.74
CA ASP A 244 -23.66 4.49 -13.13
C ASP A 244 -23.54 4.46 -11.60
N PHE A 245 -23.92 5.54 -10.94
CA PHE A 245 -23.98 5.61 -9.49
C PHE A 245 -25.08 4.70 -8.94
N ILE A 246 -24.73 3.82 -8.02
CA ILE A 246 -25.69 2.89 -7.38
C ILE A 246 -26.11 3.40 -6.00
N GLY A 247 -25.18 3.94 -5.23
CA GLY A 247 -25.50 4.43 -3.89
C GLY A 247 -24.30 4.58 -2.96
N GLU A 248 -24.58 5.19 -1.81
CA GLU A 248 -23.63 5.25 -0.69
C GLU A 248 -23.69 3.94 0.10
N VAL A 249 -22.52 3.39 0.40
CA VAL A 249 -22.36 2.09 1.08
C VAL A 249 -22.26 2.29 2.59
N VAL A 250 -21.39 3.15 3.01
CA VAL A 250 -21.15 3.53 4.40
C VAL A 250 -20.57 4.94 4.44
N THR A 251 -20.98 5.70 5.43
CA THR A 251 -20.48 7.05 5.74
C THR A 251 -19.92 7.11 7.16
N GLY A 252 -19.28 8.20 7.49
CA GLY A 252 -18.74 8.42 8.84
C GLY A 252 -17.38 7.76 9.08
N LEU A 253 -16.75 7.24 8.02
CA LEU A 253 -15.35 6.84 8.06
C LEU A 253 -14.45 8.07 8.28
N GLY A 254 -13.23 7.83 8.73
CA GLY A 254 -12.24 8.91 8.82
C GLY A 254 -11.73 9.31 7.43
N MET A 255 -10.66 8.66 7.02
CA MET A 255 -10.03 8.83 5.70
C MET A 255 -9.79 7.44 5.08
N PRO A 256 -10.81 6.78 4.48
CA PRO A 256 -10.66 5.47 3.88
C PRO A 256 -9.67 5.53 2.71
N THR A 257 -8.66 4.65 2.74
CA THR A 257 -7.55 4.69 1.77
C THR A 257 -7.61 3.59 0.74
N SER A 258 -8.04 2.40 1.13
CA SER A 258 -8.15 1.24 0.26
C SER A 258 -9.38 0.42 0.63
N VAL A 259 -9.71 -0.55 -0.18
CA VAL A 259 -10.76 -1.54 0.07
C VAL A 259 -10.34 -2.89 -0.49
N SER A 260 -10.63 -3.98 0.22
CA SER A 260 -10.40 -5.34 -0.25
C SER A 260 -11.54 -6.25 0.21
N VAL A 261 -12.00 -7.13 -0.69
CA VAL A 261 -13.18 -8.00 -0.48
C VAL A 261 -12.74 -9.43 -0.29
N GLN A 262 -13.31 -10.10 0.74
CA GLN A 262 -13.14 -11.53 0.97
C GLN A 262 -14.48 -12.15 1.41
N GLY A 263 -15.08 -12.98 0.57
CA GLY A 263 -16.41 -13.56 0.83
C GLY A 263 -17.45 -12.47 1.10
N ASP A 264 -18.06 -12.47 2.26
CA ASP A 264 -19.07 -11.47 2.67
C ASP A 264 -18.47 -10.22 3.36
N TYR A 265 -17.15 -10.10 3.45
CA TYR A 265 -16.49 -9.05 4.22
C TYR A 265 -15.65 -8.12 3.35
N VAL A 266 -15.52 -6.88 3.82
CA VAL A 266 -14.64 -5.84 3.24
C VAL A 266 -13.73 -5.30 4.31
N SER A 267 -12.44 -5.26 4.05
CA SER A 267 -11.49 -4.48 4.85
C SER A 267 -11.32 -3.09 4.28
N VAL A 268 -11.31 -2.10 5.15
CA VAL A 268 -11.18 -0.67 4.80
C VAL A 268 -10.10 -0.06 5.69
N PRO A 269 -8.86 0.06 5.23
CA PRO A 269 -7.86 0.87 5.90
C PRO A 269 -8.34 2.32 6.03
N ASP A 270 -8.21 2.88 7.22
CA ASP A 270 -8.54 4.28 7.52
C ASP A 270 -7.27 4.96 8.04
N LEU A 271 -6.82 5.99 7.34
CA LEU A 271 -5.56 6.70 7.58
C LEU A 271 -5.43 7.23 9.02
N HIS A 272 -6.52 7.29 9.78
CA HIS A 272 -6.50 7.61 11.21
C HIS A 272 -5.94 6.45 12.09
N GLY A 273 -5.20 5.51 11.51
CA GLY A 273 -4.53 4.44 12.24
C GLY A 273 -5.50 3.37 12.72
N ARG A 274 -6.35 2.87 11.85
CA ARG A 274 -7.26 1.75 12.11
C ARG A 274 -7.63 1.02 10.84
N LEU A 275 -8.05 -0.23 10.97
CA LEU A 275 -8.68 -1.00 9.91
C LEU A 275 -10.15 -1.26 10.27
N VAL A 276 -11.07 -0.90 9.40
CA VAL A 276 -12.51 -1.15 9.57
C VAL A 276 -12.89 -2.39 8.76
N VAL A 277 -13.73 -3.27 9.32
CA VAL A 277 -14.28 -4.42 8.60
C VAL A 277 -15.79 -4.28 8.49
N LEU A 278 -16.30 -4.36 7.27
CA LEU A 278 -17.74 -4.37 6.96
C LEU A 278 -18.20 -5.79 6.62
N ASN A 279 -19.45 -6.12 6.95
CA ASN A 279 -20.12 -7.34 6.47
C ASN A 279 -20.88 -7.09 5.15
N LYS A 280 -21.57 -8.11 4.64
CA LYS A 280 -22.38 -8.04 3.39
C LYS A 280 -23.49 -6.99 3.44
N SER A 281 -24.00 -6.68 4.64
CA SER A 281 -25.01 -5.62 4.84
C SER A 281 -24.38 -4.23 5.00
N ASN A 282 -23.08 -4.09 4.75
CA ASN A 282 -22.30 -2.86 4.90
C ASN A 282 -22.27 -2.30 6.33
N THR A 283 -22.52 -3.15 7.31
CA THR A 283 -22.42 -2.80 8.74
C THR A 283 -20.99 -3.00 9.21
N ILE A 284 -20.45 -2.05 9.98
CA ILE A 284 -19.14 -2.20 10.64
C ILE A 284 -19.27 -3.31 11.71
N VAL A 285 -18.48 -4.38 11.52
CA VAL A 285 -18.47 -5.53 12.44
C VAL A 285 -17.19 -5.64 13.25
N ALA A 286 -16.12 -4.94 12.84
CA ALA A 286 -14.88 -4.82 13.60
C ALA A 286 -14.14 -3.52 13.29
N VAL A 287 -13.42 -3.02 14.28
CA VAL A 287 -12.39 -1.99 14.15
C VAL A 287 -11.11 -2.54 14.76
N LEU A 288 -10.08 -2.68 13.94
CA LEU A 288 -8.82 -3.34 14.29
C LEU A 288 -7.71 -2.32 14.43
N GLY A 289 -6.81 -2.53 15.39
CA GLY A 289 -5.54 -1.83 15.52
C GLY A 289 -5.65 -0.32 15.74
N HIS A 290 -6.79 0.15 16.25
CA HIS A 290 -7.03 1.58 16.48
C HIS A 290 -5.92 2.23 17.31
N ASN A 291 -5.37 3.32 16.80
CA ASN A 291 -4.36 4.10 17.50
C ASN A 291 -5.03 5.00 18.57
N PRO A 292 -4.74 4.80 19.85
CA PRO A 292 -5.31 5.63 20.91
C PRO A 292 -4.70 7.04 20.97
N ASP A 293 -3.54 7.24 20.33
CA ASP A 293 -2.85 8.53 20.26
C ASP A 293 -3.19 9.25 18.95
N PRO A 294 -4.04 10.31 18.99
CA PRO A 294 -4.44 11.03 17.78
C PRO A 294 -3.27 11.70 17.04
N ALA A 295 -2.15 11.97 17.74
CA ALA A 295 -0.95 12.55 17.11
C ALA A 295 -0.17 11.51 16.30
N LYS A 296 -0.30 10.23 16.65
CA LYS A 296 0.33 9.10 15.94
C LYS A 296 -0.62 8.44 14.94
N GLY A 297 -1.92 8.47 15.20
CA GLY A 297 -2.94 8.17 14.19
C GLY A 297 -2.87 9.21 13.07
N ARG A 298 -2.82 8.77 11.80
CA ARG A 298 -2.58 9.61 10.61
C ARG A 298 -1.15 10.16 10.50
N SER A 299 -0.19 9.56 11.18
CA SER A 299 1.22 9.96 11.10
C SER A 299 2.02 8.94 10.30
N PHE A 300 2.65 9.41 9.22
CA PHE A 300 3.60 8.62 8.44
C PHE A 300 5.03 8.64 9.01
N ASN A 301 5.30 9.49 10.00
CA ASN A 301 6.63 9.71 10.59
C ASN A 301 6.85 8.96 11.91
N VAL A 302 6.09 7.89 12.18
CA VAL A 302 6.32 7.07 13.37
C VAL A 302 7.51 6.14 13.11
N PRO A 303 8.67 6.36 13.77
CA PRO A 303 9.85 5.54 13.57
C PRO A 303 9.65 4.13 14.12
N GLN A 304 10.46 3.18 13.66
CA GLN A 304 10.25 1.76 13.95
C GLN A 304 10.34 1.43 15.45
N ASP A 305 11.21 2.08 16.20
CA ASP A 305 11.38 1.91 17.65
C ASP A 305 10.18 2.39 18.47
N GLN A 306 9.25 3.12 17.85
CA GLN A 306 8.00 3.57 18.47
C GLN A 306 6.78 2.77 18.00
N TRP A 307 6.96 1.74 17.17
CA TRP A 307 5.85 0.89 16.78
C TRP A 307 5.35 0.08 17.97
N ILE A 308 4.05 0.02 18.13
CA ILE A 308 3.38 -0.78 19.14
C ILE A 308 2.72 -1.95 18.42
N GLU A 309 2.91 -3.17 18.94
CA GLU A 309 2.26 -4.36 18.38
C GLU A 309 0.74 -4.22 18.47
N GLY A 310 0.06 -4.50 17.34
CA GLY A 310 -1.39 -4.39 17.24
C GLY A 310 -1.95 -2.96 17.16
N VAL A 311 -1.10 -1.93 17.05
CA VAL A 311 -1.53 -0.53 16.88
C VAL A 311 -1.01 0.02 15.55
N PHE A 312 -1.91 0.52 14.69
CA PHE A 312 -1.55 1.15 13.42
C PHE A 312 -1.21 2.63 13.58
N SER A 313 -0.49 3.19 12.60
CA SER A 313 -0.19 4.63 12.57
C SER A 313 -0.90 5.35 11.42
N GLY A 314 -0.85 4.83 10.22
CA GLY A 314 -1.48 5.43 9.05
C GLY A 314 -1.83 4.35 8.03
N THR A 315 -2.84 3.53 8.33
CA THR A 315 -3.22 2.39 7.48
C THR A 315 -3.56 2.85 6.06
N HIS A 316 -2.87 2.25 5.08
CA HIS A 316 -2.99 2.65 3.68
C HIS A 316 -3.49 1.53 2.77
N GLY A 317 -2.82 0.40 2.71
CA GLY A 317 -3.20 -0.76 1.91
C GLY A 317 -3.59 -1.96 2.78
N SER A 318 -4.52 -2.78 2.31
CA SER A 318 -4.81 -4.08 2.92
C SER A 318 -5.28 -5.09 1.91
N CYS A 319 -5.02 -6.37 2.17
CA CYS A 319 -5.61 -7.47 1.43
C CYS A 319 -5.88 -8.67 2.34
N TRP A 320 -6.71 -9.59 1.85
CA TRP A 320 -7.03 -10.87 2.45
C TRP A 320 -6.27 -12.00 1.74
N ASP A 321 -5.85 -13.02 2.48
CA ASP A 321 -5.50 -14.29 1.87
C ASP A 321 -6.70 -15.25 1.83
N ALA A 322 -6.51 -16.43 1.23
CA ALA A 322 -7.55 -17.45 1.09
C ALA A 322 -8.07 -17.98 2.43
N ASP A 323 -7.25 -17.93 3.48
CA ASP A 323 -7.61 -18.34 4.84
C ASP A 323 -8.37 -17.26 5.62
N GLY A 324 -8.49 -16.07 5.07
CA GLY A 324 -9.12 -14.91 5.69
C GLY A 324 -8.21 -14.18 6.67
N ASN A 325 -6.90 -14.38 6.60
CA ASN A 325 -5.96 -13.50 7.28
C ASN A 325 -5.88 -12.15 6.55
N LEU A 326 -5.49 -11.10 7.27
CA LEU A 326 -5.32 -9.76 6.74
C LEU A 326 -3.85 -9.36 6.74
N TYR A 327 -3.43 -8.72 5.68
CA TYR A 327 -2.14 -8.05 5.58
C TYR A 327 -2.40 -6.56 5.43
N VAL A 328 -1.79 -5.77 6.28
CA VAL A 328 -2.08 -4.33 6.40
C VAL A 328 -0.79 -3.53 6.37
N GLN A 329 -0.69 -2.62 5.41
CA GLN A 329 0.44 -1.71 5.29
C GLN A 329 0.08 -0.34 5.86
N ASP A 330 0.94 0.22 6.71
CA ASP A 330 0.89 1.64 7.08
C ASP A 330 1.62 2.49 6.02
N TRP A 331 1.12 3.67 5.71
CA TRP A 331 1.93 4.74 5.16
C TRP A 331 2.95 5.16 6.23
N ASN A 332 4.22 4.82 6.02
CA ASN A 332 5.24 4.98 7.04
C ASN A 332 6.65 5.13 6.44
N VAL A 333 7.45 6.05 6.97
CA VAL A 333 8.82 6.31 6.48
C VAL A 333 9.79 5.15 6.71
N ALA A 334 9.54 4.31 7.71
CA ALA A 334 10.36 3.12 7.98
C ALA A 334 9.80 1.86 7.29
N GLY A 335 8.57 1.94 6.73
CA GLY A 335 7.93 0.85 6.01
C GLY A 335 7.40 -0.25 6.92
N ARG A 336 6.10 -0.19 7.22
CA ARG A 336 5.44 -1.15 8.11
C ARG A 336 4.37 -1.93 7.40
N ILE A 337 4.45 -3.24 7.50
CA ILE A 337 3.40 -4.17 7.11
C ILE A 337 3.16 -5.16 8.25
N MET A 338 1.90 -5.50 8.52
CA MET A 338 1.53 -6.45 9.58
C MET A 338 0.62 -7.53 9.04
N LYS A 339 0.78 -8.76 9.54
CA LYS A 339 -0.15 -9.88 9.35
C LYS A 339 -1.06 -9.99 10.57
N LEU A 340 -2.36 -10.05 10.31
CA LEU A 340 -3.39 -10.36 11.29
C LEU A 340 -3.95 -11.74 10.96
N LYS A 341 -3.64 -12.73 11.81
CA LYS A 341 -4.11 -14.11 11.65
C LYS A 341 -5.53 -14.22 12.19
N ARG A 342 -6.46 -14.69 11.35
CA ARG A 342 -7.85 -14.88 11.75
C ARG A 342 -7.98 -15.99 12.80
N VAL A 343 -8.69 -15.70 13.87
CA VAL A 343 -9.07 -16.69 14.90
C VAL A 343 -10.37 -17.33 14.47
N ARG A 344 -10.36 -18.66 14.31
CA ARG A 344 -11.53 -19.48 13.93
C ARG A 344 -12.18 -20.10 15.17
#